data_d73d54237bb06be5e84190d0fbb2fec0
#
_entry.id   d73d54237bb06be5e84190d0fbb2fec0
#
_cell.length_a   1.000
_cell.length_b   1.000
_cell.length_c   1.000
_cell.angle_alpha   90.00
_cell.angle_beta   90.00
_cell.angle_gamma   90.00
#
_symmetry.space_group_name_H-M   'P 1'
#
loop_
_entity.id
_entity.type
_entity.pdbx_description
1 polymer ?
#
loop_
_entity_poly.entity_id
_entity_poly.type
_entity_poly.pdbx_seq_one_letter_code
_entity_poly.pdbx_strand_id
1 'polypeptide(L)'
;MITTMKGDRGETSLYDGTRVSKDDARVELNGEIDKLTALLGLCKVRSGSTDRFEKVQRDLMTVMAIVANGYGLMARAGRKPNPLDQLETAITNMEDFIRETTEGKRFEFVLPGKNEAEATIHLTRTQARACERRLVTLARLNAEPTRNQCYEILMRYLNRLSDYLFCLALG
;
A
#
# COMPACT_ATOMS: atom_id res chain seq x y z
N MET A 1 18.56 5.97 19.51
CA MET A 1 17.56 5.85 20.60
C MET A 1 16.19 5.81 19.92
N ILE A 2 15.40 4.76 20.17
CA ILE A 2 14.05 4.59 19.57
C ILE A 2 13.05 5.52 20.26
N THR A 3 13.14 5.63 21.57
CA THR A 3 12.22 6.45 22.38
C THR A 3 12.72 7.86 22.51
N THR A 4 12.08 8.81 21.79
CA THR A 4 12.48 10.22 21.79
C THR A 4 11.62 11.10 22.70
N MET A 5 10.51 10.56 23.25
CA MET A 5 9.48 11.25 24.05
C MET A 5 8.80 12.44 23.34
N LYS A 6 9.20 12.76 22.10
CA LYS A 6 8.64 13.89 21.32
C LYS A 6 7.19 13.67 20.88
N GLY A 7 6.70 12.43 20.93
CA GLY A 7 5.36 12.03 20.53
C GLY A 7 4.34 11.95 21.68
N ASP A 8 4.74 12.18 22.95
CA ASP A 8 3.90 11.93 24.13
C ASP A 8 2.74 12.93 24.26
N ARG A 9 2.82 14.05 23.52
CA ARG A 9 1.77 15.09 23.50
C ARG A 9 0.77 14.93 22.34
N GLY A 10 0.73 13.77 21.69
CA GLY A 10 -0.22 13.49 20.59
C GLY A 10 0.21 14.04 19.24
N GLU A 11 1.46 14.47 19.08
CA GLU A 11 2.00 14.95 17.80
C GLU A 11 3.07 14.01 17.25
N THR A 12 3.28 14.08 15.94
CA THR A 12 4.35 13.36 15.21
C THR A 12 4.94 14.25 14.12
N SER A 13 6.04 13.83 13.49
CA SER A 13 6.61 14.51 12.33
C SER A 13 6.36 13.70 11.07
N LEU A 14 5.98 14.40 9.99
CA LEU A 14 5.92 13.82 8.65
C LEU A 14 7.33 13.66 8.06
N TYR A 15 7.41 13.08 6.86
CA TYR A 15 8.68 12.80 6.16
C TYR A 15 9.47 14.09 5.85
N ASP A 16 8.80 15.21 5.61
CA ASP A 16 9.40 16.52 5.37
C ASP A 16 9.76 17.29 6.66
N GLY A 17 9.56 16.68 7.83
CA GLY A 17 9.79 17.30 9.13
C GLY A 17 8.63 18.11 9.68
N THR A 18 7.55 18.31 8.94
CA THR A 18 6.35 19.02 9.40
C THR A 18 5.74 18.31 10.62
N ARG A 19 5.43 19.08 11.67
CA ARG A 19 4.73 18.58 12.86
C ARG A 19 3.23 18.56 12.62
N VAL A 20 2.60 17.43 12.93
CA VAL A 20 1.16 17.21 12.80
C VAL A 20 0.62 16.43 13.99
N SER A 21 -0.68 16.51 14.22
CA SER A 21 -1.35 15.65 15.19
C SER A 21 -1.30 14.17 14.75
N LYS A 22 -1.28 13.25 15.69
CA LYS A 22 -1.28 11.80 15.40
C LYS A 22 -2.57 11.31 14.75
N ASP A 23 -3.65 12.08 14.80
CA ASP A 23 -4.91 11.82 14.10
C ASP A 23 -5.02 12.49 12.72
N ASP A 24 -3.92 13.10 12.21
CA ASP A 24 -3.86 13.59 10.84
C ASP A 24 -4.11 12.44 9.85
N ALA A 25 -4.93 12.68 8.83
CA ALA A 25 -5.35 11.67 7.86
C ALA A 25 -4.18 10.96 7.15
N ARG A 26 -3.01 11.64 7.01
CA ARG A 26 -1.78 11.05 6.45
C ARG A 26 -1.14 10.06 7.43
N VAL A 27 -1.15 10.38 8.70
CA VAL A 27 -0.64 9.50 9.77
C VAL A 27 -1.53 8.28 9.92
N GLU A 28 -2.84 8.48 9.91
CA GLU A 28 -3.84 7.39 9.95
C GLU A 28 -3.66 6.44 8.77
N LEU A 29 -3.58 6.97 7.54
CA LEU A 29 -3.38 6.13 6.35
C LEU A 29 -2.04 5.38 6.42
N ASN A 30 -0.96 6.02 6.84
CA ASN A 30 0.33 5.36 6.97
C ASN A 30 0.31 4.26 8.03
N GLY A 31 -0.44 4.43 9.12
CA GLY A 31 -0.66 3.36 10.10
C GLY A 31 -1.39 2.15 9.52
N GLU A 32 -2.40 2.37 8.68
CA GLU A 32 -3.10 1.29 7.98
C GLU A 32 -2.21 0.59 6.93
N ILE A 33 -1.32 1.32 6.25
CA ILE A 33 -0.35 0.74 5.31
C ILE A 33 0.74 -0.04 6.07
N ASP A 34 1.18 0.42 7.23
CA ASP A 34 2.13 -0.31 8.07
C ASP A 34 1.55 -1.66 8.52
N LYS A 35 0.28 -1.68 8.96
CA LYS A 35 -0.45 -2.92 9.24
C LYS A 35 -0.55 -3.84 8.01
N LEU A 36 -0.81 -3.29 6.82
CA LEU A 36 -0.81 -4.05 5.56
C LEU A 36 0.57 -4.67 5.29
N THR A 37 1.65 -3.92 5.53
CA THR A 37 3.03 -4.38 5.38
C THR A 37 3.36 -5.53 6.34
N ALA A 38 2.88 -5.46 7.60
CA ALA A 38 3.03 -6.54 8.57
C ALA A 38 2.26 -7.81 8.16
N LEU A 39 1.03 -7.67 7.64
CA LEU A 39 0.24 -8.78 7.12
C LEU A 39 0.89 -9.45 5.90
N LEU A 40 1.52 -8.67 5.00
CA LEU A 40 2.32 -9.22 3.90
C LEU A 40 3.52 -10.02 4.42
N GLY A 41 4.15 -9.58 5.51
CA GLY A 41 5.18 -10.36 6.21
C GLY A 41 4.66 -11.71 6.69
N LEU A 42 3.44 -11.75 7.22
CA LEU A 42 2.79 -12.99 7.62
C LEU A 42 2.47 -13.89 6.42
N CYS A 43 2.04 -13.31 5.28
CA CYS A 43 1.86 -14.04 4.03
C CYS A 43 3.16 -14.71 3.56
N LYS A 44 4.30 -14.01 3.62
CA LYS A 44 5.64 -14.56 3.29
C LYS A 44 5.91 -15.84 4.07
N VAL A 45 5.74 -15.78 5.38
CA VAL A 45 6.04 -16.90 6.27
C VAL A 45 5.12 -18.09 6.01
N ARG A 46 3.84 -17.86 5.78
CA ARG A 46 2.85 -18.94 5.64
C ARG A 46 2.78 -19.56 4.25
N SER A 47 3.07 -18.80 3.20
CA SER A 47 3.02 -19.30 1.82
C SER A 47 4.36 -19.82 1.30
N GLY A 48 5.48 -19.52 1.99
CA GLY A 48 6.83 -19.80 1.51
C GLY A 48 7.25 -18.96 0.29
N SER A 49 6.40 -18.04 -0.17
CA SER A 49 6.67 -17.18 -1.34
C SER A 49 7.22 -15.82 -0.92
N THR A 50 8.54 -15.72 -0.78
CA THR A 50 9.19 -14.53 -0.22
C THR A 50 9.19 -13.34 -1.19
N ASP A 51 9.63 -13.53 -2.43
CA ASP A 51 9.97 -12.42 -3.32
C ASP A 51 8.77 -11.54 -3.74
N ARG A 52 7.63 -12.18 -3.99
CA ARG A 52 6.41 -11.47 -4.42
C ARG A 52 5.92 -10.49 -3.36
N PHE A 53 5.83 -10.95 -2.12
CA PHE A 53 5.34 -10.13 -1.01
C PHE A 53 6.36 -9.07 -0.59
N GLU A 54 7.67 -9.38 -0.66
CA GLU A 54 8.72 -8.42 -0.35
C GLU A 54 8.74 -7.26 -1.35
N LYS A 55 8.53 -7.53 -2.64
CA LYS A 55 8.39 -6.47 -3.65
C LYS A 55 7.23 -5.52 -3.30
N VAL A 56 6.06 -6.07 -2.95
CA VAL A 56 4.90 -5.26 -2.53
C VAL A 56 5.21 -4.44 -1.26
N GLN A 57 5.90 -5.02 -0.27
CA GLN A 57 6.31 -4.29 0.93
C GLN A 57 7.21 -3.09 0.59
N ARG A 58 8.15 -3.24 -0.35
CA ARG A 58 9.02 -2.13 -0.82
C ARG A 58 8.21 -1.04 -1.54
N ASP A 59 7.25 -1.42 -2.38
CA ASP A 59 6.36 -0.48 -3.05
C ASP A 59 5.53 0.30 -2.02
N LEU A 60 5.00 -0.37 -0.99
CA LEU A 60 4.24 0.27 0.09
C LEU A 60 5.08 1.26 0.91
N MET A 61 6.38 1.01 1.11
CA MET A 61 7.27 2.01 1.71
C MET A 61 7.33 3.29 0.86
N THR A 62 7.34 3.15 -0.47
CA THR A 62 7.28 4.29 -1.40
C THR A 62 5.93 5.02 -1.27
N VAL A 63 4.82 4.27 -1.22
CA VAL A 63 3.48 4.85 -1.00
C VAL A 63 3.43 5.65 0.31
N MET A 64 3.90 5.07 1.42
CA MET A 64 3.95 5.73 2.73
C MET A 64 4.75 7.04 2.70
N ALA A 65 5.90 7.04 2.03
CA ALA A 65 6.74 8.23 1.92
C ALA A 65 6.03 9.33 1.10
N ILE A 66 5.34 8.98 0.02
CA ILE A 66 4.54 9.92 -0.79
C ILE A 66 3.40 10.50 0.05
N VAL A 67 2.65 9.67 0.75
CA VAL A 67 1.55 10.07 1.65
C VAL A 67 2.04 11.05 2.72
N ALA A 68 3.24 10.82 3.27
CA ALA A 68 3.86 11.68 4.27
C ALA A 68 4.55 12.93 3.68
N ASN A 69 4.11 13.46 2.55
CA ASN A 69 4.66 14.62 1.83
C ASN A 69 6.10 14.41 1.29
N GLY A 70 6.54 13.15 1.17
CA GLY A 70 7.90 12.84 0.74
C GLY A 70 8.14 12.94 -0.78
N TYR A 71 7.09 13.02 -1.59
CA TYR A 71 7.23 13.01 -3.06
C TYR A 71 8.15 14.12 -3.58
N GLY A 72 7.92 15.36 -3.16
CA GLY A 72 8.74 16.48 -3.60
C GLY A 72 10.22 16.36 -3.18
N LEU A 73 10.50 15.76 -2.04
CA LEU A 73 11.87 15.49 -1.57
C LEU A 73 12.51 14.36 -2.38
N MET A 74 11.77 13.29 -2.67
CA MET A 74 12.26 12.17 -3.48
C MET A 74 12.51 12.58 -4.93
N ALA A 75 11.64 13.40 -5.52
CA ALA A 75 11.81 13.92 -6.87
C ALA A 75 13.01 14.87 -6.98
N ARG A 76 13.21 15.77 -6.00
CA ARG A 76 14.35 16.70 -5.94
C ARG A 76 15.69 15.98 -5.74
N ALA A 77 15.68 14.86 -5.05
CA ALA A 77 16.88 14.04 -4.85
C ALA A 77 17.38 13.35 -6.14
N GLY A 78 16.71 13.56 -7.28
CA GLY A 78 17.09 12.96 -8.55
C GLY A 78 17.05 11.43 -8.54
N ARG A 79 16.28 10.83 -7.64
CA ARG A 79 16.14 9.38 -7.57
C ARG A 79 15.63 8.84 -8.90
N LYS A 80 16.43 7.97 -9.49
CA LYS A 80 16.03 7.19 -10.67
C LYS A 80 15.98 5.73 -10.28
N PRO A 81 14.89 5.02 -10.60
CA PRO A 81 13.69 5.53 -11.27
C PRO A 81 12.86 6.46 -10.37
N ASN A 82 12.03 7.31 -11.00
CA ASN A 82 11.07 8.13 -10.27
C ASN A 82 10.13 7.22 -9.44
N PRO A 83 9.82 7.56 -8.18
CA PRO A 83 8.94 6.75 -7.34
C PRO A 83 7.58 6.45 -7.96
N LEU A 84 6.99 7.38 -8.70
CA LEU A 84 5.71 7.14 -9.39
C LEU A 84 5.87 6.17 -10.56
N ASP A 85 6.95 6.26 -11.36
CA ASP A 85 7.21 5.34 -12.46
C ASP A 85 7.41 3.90 -11.96
N GLN A 86 8.03 3.75 -10.78
CA GLN A 86 8.13 2.44 -10.12
C GLN A 86 6.77 1.86 -9.79
N LEU A 87 5.86 2.68 -9.22
CA LEU A 87 4.51 2.24 -8.90
C LEU A 87 3.69 1.94 -10.14
N GLU A 88 3.83 2.73 -11.22
CA GLU A 88 3.16 2.43 -12.50
C GLU A 88 3.66 1.11 -13.11
N THR A 89 4.96 0.85 -13.04
CA THR A 89 5.54 -0.45 -13.44
C THR A 89 4.96 -1.59 -12.59
N ALA A 90 4.84 -1.39 -11.28
CA ALA A 90 4.26 -2.39 -10.39
C ALA A 90 2.78 -2.63 -10.69
N ILE A 91 2.00 -1.59 -11.01
CA ILE A 91 0.60 -1.69 -11.44
C ILE A 91 0.51 -2.56 -12.70
N THR A 92 1.31 -2.27 -13.74
CA THR A 92 1.33 -3.05 -14.99
C THR A 92 1.63 -4.52 -14.73
N ASN A 93 2.64 -4.83 -13.91
CA ASN A 93 2.97 -6.20 -13.55
C ASN A 93 1.83 -6.93 -12.81
N MET A 94 1.11 -6.23 -11.93
CA MET A 94 -0.06 -6.79 -11.25
C MET A 94 -1.21 -7.04 -12.25
N GLU A 95 -1.47 -6.10 -13.17
CA GLU A 95 -2.51 -6.23 -14.20
C GLU A 95 -2.23 -7.40 -15.14
N ASP A 96 -0.98 -7.61 -15.54
CA ASP A 96 -0.57 -8.76 -16.35
C ASP A 96 -0.80 -10.08 -15.60
N PHE A 97 -0.37 -10.18 -14.35
CA PHE A 97 -0.60 -11.37 -13.52
C PHE A 97 -2.09 -11.65 -13.29
N ILE A 98 -2.89 -10.62 -13.02
CA ILE A 98 -4.34 -10.74 -12.85
C ILE A 98 -4.96 -11.28 -14.14
N ARG A 99 -4.61 -10.70 -15.30
CA ARG A 99 -5.11 -11.14 -16.60
C ARG A 99 -4.79 -12.61 -16.86
N GLU A 100 -3.51 -13.00 -16.71
CA GLU A 100 -3.08 -14.41 -16.90
C GLU A 100 -3.78 -15.37 -15.96
N THR A 101 -4.01 -14.97 -14.72
CA THR A 101 -4.67 -15.82 -13.72
C THR A 101 -6.17 -15.96 -13.98
N THR A 102 -6.81 -14.94 -14.55
CA THR A 102 -8.27 -14.84 -14.67
C THR A 102 -8.80 -15.18 -16.06
N GLU A 103 -7.94 -15.19 -17.09
CA GLU A 103 -8.34 -15.42 -18.48
C GLU A 103 -9.12 -16.74 -18.65
N GLY A 104 -10.28 -16.64 -19.25
CA GLY A 104 -11.17 -17.79 -19.51
C GLY A 104 -11.84 -18.41 -18.27
N LYS A 105 -11.64 -17.85 -17.07
CA LYS A 105 -12.21 -18.34 -15.82
C LYS A 105 -13.44 -17.54 -15.42
N ARG A 106 -14.46 -18.25 -14.91
CA ARG A 106 -15.58 -17.65 -14.16
C ARG A 106 -15.25 -17.76 -12.68
N PHE A 107 -15.40 -16.66 -11.94
CA PHE A 107 -15.19 -16.65 -10.49
C PHE A 107 -16.53 -16.69 -9.79
N GLU A 108 -16.66 -17.65 -8.88
CA GLU A 108 -17.74 -17.69 -7.90
C GLU A 108 -17.28 -16.97 -6.62
N PHE A 109 -18.23 -16.68 -5.76
CA PHE A 109 -17.92 -16.10 -4.46
C PHE A 109 -17.11 -17.11 -3.63
N VAL A 110 -15.89 -16.72 -3.25
CA VAL A 110 -14.97 -17.55 -2.46
C VAL A 110 -15.14 -17.24 -0.98
N LEU A 111 -15.41 -18.28 -0.19
CA LEU A 111 -15.35 -18.16 1.29
C LEU A 111 -13.89 -18.42 1.71
N PRO A 112 -13.24 -17.44 2.41
CA PRO A 112 -11.89 -17.62 2.92
C PRO A 112 -11.81 -18.73 3.96
N GLY A 113 -10.68 -19.46 4.03
CA GLY A 113 -10.43 -20.45 5.06
C GLY A 113 -10.11 -21.85 4.55
N LYS A 114 -9.72 -22.01 3.28
CA LYS A 114 -9.24 -23.28 2.74
C LYS A 114 -7.99 -23.79 3.46
N ASN A 115 -7.09 -22.87 3.82
CA ASN A 115 -5.90 -23.12 4.61
C ASN A 115 -5.38 -21.79 5.19
N GLU A 116 -4.36 -21.86 6.08
CA GLU A 116 -3.80 -20.65 6.74
C GLU A 116 -3.18 -19.64 5.77
N ALA A 117 -2.52 -20.09 4.72
CA ALA A 117 -1.89 -19.20 3.75
C ALA A 117 -2.96 -18.41 2.96
N GLU A 118 -3.94 -19.11 2.42
CA GLU A 118 -5.06 -18.52 1.68
C GLU A 118 -5.86 -17.54 2.58
N ALA A 119 -6.25 -17.95 3.78
CA ALA A 119 -6.97 -17.11 4.73
C ALA A 119 -6.18 -15.84 5.09
N THR A 120 -4.86 -15.96 5.25
CA THR A 120 -3.98 -14.83 5.54
C THR A 120 -3.90 -13.85 4.35
N ILE A 121 -3.83 -14.36 3.12
CA ILE A 121 -3.84 -13.53 1.92
C ILE A 121 -5.18 -12.79 1.80
N HIS A 122 -6.31 -13.45 2.07
CA HIS A 122 -7.61 -12.78 2.08
C HIS A 122 -7.72 -11.69 3.16
N LEU A 123 -7.19 -11.92 4.37
CA LEU A 123 -7.11 -10.89 5.40
C LEU A 123 -6.27 -9.69 4.92
N THR A 124 -5.13 -9.96 4.31
CA THR A 124 -4.23 -8.94 3.74
C THR A 124 -4.94 -8.15 2.62
N ARG A 125 -5.69 -8.84 1.76
CA ARG A 125 -6.53 -8.22 0.71
C ARG A 125 -7.55 -7.25 1.30
N THR A 126 -8.23 -7.62 2.37
CA THR A 126 -9.22 -6.73 3.01
C THR A 126 -8.56 -5.50 3.62
N GLN A 127 -7.33 -5.64 4.13
CA GLN A 127 -6.53 -4.52 4.63
C GLN A 127 -6.10 -3.58 3.48
N ALA A 128 -5.70 -4.10 2.32
CA ALA A 128 -5.39 -3.27 1.15
C ALA A 128 -6.60 -2.39 0.76
N ARG A 129 -7.82 -2.94 0.78
CA ARG A 129 -9.07 -2.19 0.55
C ARG A 129 -9.36 -1.16 1.65
N ALA A 130 -8.96 -1.42 2.88
CA ALA A 130 -9.06 -0.41 3.96
C ALA A 130 -8.12 0.78 3.68
N CYS A 131 -6.88 0.52 3.28
CA CYS A 131 -5.93 1.55 2.86
C CYS A 131 -6.47 2.39 1.68
N GLU A 132 -7.02 1.72 0.66
CA GLU A 132 -7.64 2.40 -0.50
C GLU A 132 -8.73 3.38 -0.06
N ARG A 133 -9.66 2.96 0.80
CA ARG A 133 -10.74 3.84 1.31
C ARG A 133 -10.19 5.03 2.10
N ARG A 134 -9.15 4.83 2.93
CA ARG A 134 -8.49 5.92 3.66
C ARG A 134 -7.80 6.89 2.73
N LEU A 135 -7.17 6.40 1.65
CA LEU A 135 -6.56 7.25 0.64
C LEU A 135 -7.61 8.09 -0.11
N VAL A 136 -8.78 7.54 -0.42
CA VAL A 136 -9.90 8.30 -1.01
C VAL A 136 -10.33 9.43 -0.07
N THR A 137 -10.40 9.18 1.24
CA THR A 137 -10.71 10.22 2.23
C THR A 137 -9.63 11.31 2.23
N LEU A 138 -8.36 10.93 2.26
CA LEU A 138 -7.22 11.85 2.23
C LEU A 138 -7.22 12.72 0.96
N ALA A 139 -7.46 12.12 -0.21
CA ALA A 139 -7.52 12.83 -1.49
C ALA A 139 -8.62 13.90 -1.51
N ARG A 140 -9.78 13.61 -0.91
CA ARG A 140 -10.88 14.58 -0.80
C ARG A 140 -10.55 15.76 0.12
N LEU A 141 -9.74 15.53 1.17
CA LEU A 141 -9.32 16.57 2.11
C LEU A 141 -8.23 17.48 1.53
N ASN A 142 -7.45 16.99 0.56
CA ASN A 142 -6.26 17.66 0.01
C ASN A 142 -6.39 17.88 -1.51
N ALA A 143 -7.45 18.51 -1.97
CA ALA A 143 -7.72 18.75 -3.39
C ALA A 143 -6.79 19.82 -4.02
N GLU A 144 -5.50 19.48 -4.20
CA GLU A 144 -4.54 20.27 -4.99
C GLU A 144 -4.17 19.55 -6.29
N PRO A 145 -4.13 20.21 -7.47
CA PRO A 145 -3.92 19.55 -8.77
C PRO A 145 -2.66 18.69 -8.86
N THR A 146 -1.53 19.15 -8.32
CA THR A 146 -0.27 18.39 -8.30
C THR A 146 -0.29 17.16 -7.38
N ARG A 147 -1.07 17.19 -6.31
CA ARG A 147 -1.28 16.06 -5.42
C ARG A 147 -2.28 15.07 -5.99
N ASN A 148 -3.26 15.54 -6.75
CA ASN A 148 -4.28 14.68 -7.36
C ASN A 148 -3.65 13.62 -8.27
N GLN A 149 -2.69 13.98 -9.12
CA GLN A 149 -2.00 13.03 -9.98
C GLN A 149 -1.26 11.94 -9.19
N CYS A 150 -0.57 12.31 -8.10
CA CYS A 150 0.06 11.33 -7.22
C CYS A 150 -0.98 10.40 -6.60
N TYR A 151 -2.06 10.94 -6.06
CA TYR A 151 -3.11 10.14 -5.41
C TYR A 151 -3.83 9.22 -6.39
N GLU A 152 -4.01 9.59 -7.65
CA GLU A 152 -4.57 8.71 -8.69
C GLU A 152 -3.71 7.46 -8.89
N ILE A 153 -2.39 7.61 -8.97
CA ILE A 153 -1.46 6.47 -9.10
C ILE A 153 -1.52 5.60 -7.84
N LEU A 154 -1.50 6.21 -6.64
CA LEU A 154 -1.59 5.47 -5.39
C LEU A 154 -2.93 4.71 -5.25
N MET A 155 -4.05 5.32 -5.66
CA MET A 155 -5.37 4.67 -5.65
C MET A 155 -5.40 3.49 -6.62
N ARG A 156 -4.88 3.65 -7.84
CA ARG A 156 -4.74 2.53 -8.80
C ARG A 156 -3.89 1.41 -8.23
N TYR A 157 -2.75 1.74 -7.61
CA TYR A 157 -1.86 0.77 -7.00
C TYR A 157 -2.59 -0.05 -5.92
N LEU A 158 -3.22 0.59 -4.94
CA LEU A 158 -3.92 -0.10 -3.85
C LEU A 158 -5.11 -0.92 -4.34
N ASN A 159 -5.84 -0.43 -5.34
CA ASN A 159 -6.93 -1.16 -5.97
C ASN A 159 -6.40 -2.43 -6.67
N ARG A 160 -5.39 -2.31 -7.54
CA ARG A 160 -4.77 -3.47 -8.22
C ARG A 160 -4.11 -4.44 -7.24
N LEU A 161 -3.52 -3.93 -6.14
CA LEU A 161 -2.98 -4.79 -5.09
C LEU A 161 -4.06 -5.68 -4.47
N SER A 162 -5.28 -5.17 -4.26
CA SER A 162 -6.38 -5.99 -3.73
C SER A 162 -6.79 -7.11 -4.70
N ASP A 163 -6.82 -6.84 -6.00
CA ASP A 163 -7.15 -7.83 -7.02
C ASP A 163 -6.01 -8.86 -7.20
N TYR A 164 -4.77 -8.39 -7.17
CA TYR A 164 -3.57 -9.23 -7.20
C TYR A 164 -3.55 -10.22 -6.02
N LEU A 165 -3.82 -9.74 -4.80
CA LEU A 165 -3.90 -10.59 -3.61
C LEU A 165 -5.06 -11.61 -3.72
N PHE A 166 -6.19 -11.21 -4.31
CA PHE A 166 -7.27 -12.17 -4.59
C PHE A 166 -6.78 -13.28 -5.52
N CYS A 167 -6.11 -12.95 -6.61
CA CYS A 167 -5.56 -13.94 -7.55
C CYS A 167 -4.51 -14.86 -6.89
N LEU A 168 -3.67 -14.33 -5.98
CA LEU A 168 -2.72 -15.14 -5.22
C LEU A 168 -3.41 -16.12 -4.26
N ALA A 169 -4.60 -15.78 -3.75
CA ALA A 169 -5.38 -16.67 -2.89
C ALA A 169 -6.06 -17.82 -3.65
N LEU A 170 -6.21 -17.71 -4.97
CA LEU A 170 -6.81 -18.75 -5.81
C LEU A 170 -5.86 -19.92 -6.12
N GLY A 171 -4.55 -19.69 -6.05
CA GLY A 171 -3.51 -20.70 -6.31
C GLY A 171 -3.06 -21.37 -5.06
#